data_4e40c458df2d5d16bb5d6e8fe32b4ce5
#
_entry.id   4e40c458df2d5d16bb5d6e8fe32b4ce5
#
_cell.length_a   1.000
_cell.length_b   1.000
_cell.length_c   1.000
_cell.angle_alpha   90.00
_cell.angle_beta   90.00
_cell.angle_gamma   90.00
#
_symmetry.space_group_name_H-M   'P 1'
#
loop_
_entity.id
_entity.type
_entity.pdbx_description
1 polymer ?
#
loop_
_entity_poly.entity_id
_entity_poly.type
_entity_poly.pdbx_seq_one_letter_code
_entity_poly.pdbx_strand_id
1 'polypeptide(L)'
;QPSACGTAREVGTFAHRLPADMVVTNPEHRHHTEEIWQLPEGTIPDKIGLHAVAQSRALKDGKLKCYWTSTTNNMQAGPNINQEIYPGWRNPAAFVVVSDVYPTVSALAADLILPSAMWTEKEGAFGNAERRTQVWRQQVKAPGEAKSDLWQYMEFSKRFKVEEVWPAELIAKKPEYKGKTLYDVLYANKVVNKFPKSELARVNEHAIKNYTNDESEAFGFYVQKGLFEEYAIFGRGHGHDLAPFDVYHKARGLRWPVVDGKETLWRFREGYDPYVKKGEGVKFYGHKDGKAVIFALPYQDPPEKPDAEFDLWLCTGRVLEHWHTGTMTRRVPELHKAVPEAQVFMHPDDAKKRGLQRGMVVKVLSRRGEMTARLETK
;
A
#
# COMPACT_ATOMS: atom_id res chain seq x y z
N GLN A 1 -8.07 -1.02 5.54
CA GLN A 1 -7.00 -0.54 4.70
C GLN A 1 -7.56 0.27 3.55
N PRO A 2 -7.11 1.51 3.33
CA PRO A 2 -7.59 2.31 2.21
C PRO A 2 -7.25 1.67 0.87
N SER A 3 -7.89 2.13 -0.17
CA SER A 3 -7.63 1.71 -1.53
C SER A 3 -6.14 1.79 -1.87
N ALA A 4 -5.56 0.70 -2.37
CA ALA A 4 -4.19 0.70 -2.87
C ALA A 4 -3.97 1.77 -3.96
N CYS A 5 -5.00 2.07 -4.76
CA CYS A 5 -4.94 3.13 -5.75
C CYS A 5 -4.83 4.52 -5.14
N GLY A 6 -5.60 4.80 -4.09
CA GLY A 6 -5.62 6.11 -3.45
C GLY A 6 -4.53 6.34 -2.41
N THR A 7 -3.70 5.36 -2.11
CA THR A 7 -2.62 5.51 -1.13
C THR A 7 -1.30 4.98 -1.67
N ALA A 8 -1.18 3.67 -1.85
CA ALA A 8 0.07 3.04 -2.23
C ALA A 8 0.58 3.52 -3.60
N ARG A 9 -0.30 3.69 -4.58
CA ARG A 9 0.08 4.20 -5.90
C ARG A 9 0.55 5.65 -5.84
N GLU A 10 -0.20 6.51 -5.16
CA GLU A 10 0.09 7.95 -5.08
C GLU A 10 1.43 8.24 -4.38
N VAL A 11 1.76 7.46 -3.36
CA VAL A 11 3.05 7.62 -2.66
C VAL A 11 4.21 6.83 -3.27
N GLY A 12 3.98 6.13 -4.40
CA GLY A 12 5.04 5.50 -5.16
C GLY A 12 5.47 4.11 -4.68
N THR A 13 4.63 3.36 -3.95
CA THR A 13 5.01 2.04 -3.41
C THR A 13 4.83 0.88 -4.38
N PHE A 14 4.39 1.11 -5.61
CA PHE A 14 4.36 0.07 -6.64
C PHE A 14 5.71 -0.06 -7.33
N ALA A 15 6.02 -1.25 -7.82
CA ALA A 15 7.30 -1.58 -8.45
C ALA A 15 7.70 -0.69 -9.64
N HIS A 16 6.75 0.03 -10.23
CA HIS A 16 6.94 0.91 -11.39
C HIS A 16 6.67 2.39 -11.08
N ARG A 17 6.33 2.73 -9.84
CA ARG A 17 5.88 4.07 -9.44
C ARG A 17 6.89 4.80 -8.56
N LEU A 18 6.82 6.11 -8.67
CA LEU A 18 7.41 7.11 -7.79
C LEU A 18 6.29 7.97 -7.20
N PRO A 19 6.54 8.79 -6.17
CA PRO A 19 5.50 9.65 -5.58
C PRO A 19 4.77 10.52 -6.61
N ALA A 20 3.53 10.91 -6.29
CA ALA A 20 2.66 11.74 -7.13
C ALA A 20 2.41 11.16 -8.54
N ASP A 21 2.20 9.85 -8.62
CA ASP A 21 1.93 9.10 -9.87
C ASP A 21 3.05 9.10 -10.92
N MET A 22 4.23 9.56 -10.57
CA MET A 22 5.40 9.48 -11.44
C MET A 22 5.83 8.02 -11.65
N VAL A 23 6.65 7.75 -12.66
CA VAL A 23 7.07 6.40 -13.06
C VAL A 23 8.59 6.28 -13.14
N VAL A 24 9.13 5.14 -12.71
CA VAL A 24 10.58 4.89 -12.68
C VAL A 24 11.21 4.82 -14.07
N THR A 25 10.45 4.53 -15.12
CA THR A 25 10.95 4.47 -16.50
C THR A 25 11.18 5.84 -17.14
N ASN A 26 10.63 6.91 -16.57
CA ASN A 26 10.85 8.27 -17.05
C ASN A 26 12.07 8.90 -16.35
N PRO A 27 13.13 9.30 -17.10
CA PRO A 27 14.33 9.89 -16.49
C PRO A 27 14.07 11.22 -15.78
N GLU A 28 13.16 12.07 -16.29
CA GLU A 28 12.79 13.34 -15.64
C GLU A 28 12.12 13.09 -14.28
N HIS A 29 11.28 12.06 -14.18
CA HIS A 29 10.64 11.69 -12.92
C HIS A 29 11.63 11.14 -11.89
N ARG A 30 12.61 10.35 -12.32
CA ARG A 30 13.68 9.88 -11.42
C ARG A 30 14.52 11.03 -10.92
N HIS A 31 15.00 11.89 -11.84
CA HIS A 31 15.79 13.07 -11.49
C HIS A 31 15.06 13.96 -10.48
N HIS A 32 13.80 14.31 -10.74
CA HIS A 32 12.97 15.10 -9.81
C HIS A 32 12.81 14.44 -8.43
N THR A 33 12.64 13.11 -8.40
CA THR A 33 12.54 12.35 -7.14
C THR A 33 13.86 12.37 -6.38
N GLU A 34 14.98 12.15 -7.08
CA GLU A 34 16.32 12.16 -6.48
C GLU A 34 16.68 13.55 -5.92
N GLU A 35 16.28 14.63 -6.59
CA GLU A 35 16.44 15.99 -6.06
C GLU A 35 15.68 16.21 -4.77
N ILE A 36 14.38 15.85 -4.71
CA ILE A 36 13.55 16.05 -3.52
C ILE A 36 14.07 15.20 -2.34
N TRP A 37 14.42 13.96 -2.61
CA TRP A 37 14.97 13.05 -1.59
C TRP A 37 16.46 13.30 -1.32
N GLN A 38 17.08 14.25 -2.01
CA GLN A 38 18.50 14.58 -1.90
C GLN A 38 19.42 13.40 -2.19
N LEU A 39 18.99 12.47 -3.02
CA LEU A 39 19.78 11.30 -3.40
C LEU A 39 20.84 11.64 -4.46
N PRO A 40 21.93 10.88 -4.56
CA PRO A 40 22.82 10.97 -5.70
C PRO A 40 22.07 10.63 -7.00
N GLU A 41 22.33 11.35 -8.06
CA GLU A 41 21.76 11.06 -9.37
C GLU A 41 22.10 9.64 -9.85
N GLY A 42 21.06 8.88 -10.25
CA GLY A 42 21.16 7.48 -10.64
C GLY A 42 21.02 6.48 -9.47
N THR A 43 20.61 6.94 -8.29
CA THR A 43 20.26 6.06 -7.17
C THR A 43 19.01 5.25 -7.49
N ILE A 44 18.03 5.86 -8.16
CA ILE A 44 16.77 5.18 -8.53
C ILE A 44 16.98 4.40 -9.84
N PRO A 45 16.80 3.07 -9.83
CA PRO A 45 16.93 2.26 -11.05
C PRO A 45 15.92 2.68 -12.13
N ASP A 46 16.32 2.56 -13.39
CA ASP A 46 15.47 2.84 -14.56
C ASP A 46 14.54 1.69 -14.95
N LYS A 47 14.66 0.55 -14.25
CA LYS A 47 13.90 -0.66 -14.53
C LYS A 47 12.79 -0.86 -13.50
N ILE A 48 11.66 -1.34 -13.98
CA ILE A 48 10.54 -1.74 -13.13
C ILE A 48 10.96 -2.91 -12.24
N GLY A 49 10.66 -2.81 -10.95
CA GLY A 49 10.90 -3.90 -10.00
C GLY A 49 9.99 -5.11 -10.24
N LEU A 50 10.28 -6.22 -9.57
CA LEU A 50 9.50 -7.45 -9.69
C LEU A 50 8.08 -7.27 -9.12
N HIS A 51 7.07 -7.68 -9.89
CA HIS A 51 5.70 -7.78 -9.38
C HIS A 51 5.56 -8.98 -8.42
N ALA A 52 4.50 -9.03 -7.61
CA ALA A 52 4.33 -9.98 -6.51
C ALA A 52 4.54 -11.47 -6.90
N VAL A 53 4.02 -11.89 -8.05
CA VAL A 53 4.21 -13.28 -8.54
C VAL A 53 5.68 -13.53 -8.91
N ALA A 54 6.32 -12.57 -9.59
CA ALA A 54 7.73 -12.68 -9.94
C ALA A 54 8.65 -12.66 -8.71
N GLN A 55 8.29 -11.91 -7.65
CA GLN A 55 9.00 -11.96 -6.36
C GLN A 55 8.93 -13.34 -5.74
N SER A 56 7.75 -13.98 -5.71
CA SER A 56 7.57 -15.33 -5.19
C SER A 56 8.40 -16.37 -5.97
N ARG A 57 8.46 -16.25 -7.29
CA ARG A 57 9.31 -17.09 -8.15
C ARG A 57 10.79 -16.84 -7.88
N ALA A 58 11.19 -15.59 -7.74
CA ALA A 58 12.58 -15.24 -7.46
C ALA A 58 13.05 -15.74 -6.07
N LEU A 59 12.15 -15.78 -5.07
CA LEU A 59 12.41 -16.44 -3.79
C LEU A 59 12.59 -17.95 -3.98
N LYS A 60 11.65 -18.59 -4.68
CA LYS A 60 11.72 -20.04 -4.98
C LYS A 60 13.01 -20.42 -5.71
N ASP A 61 13.43 -19.61 -6.66
CA ASP A 61 14.65 -19.80 -7.44
C ASP A 61 15.92 -19.40 -6.68
N GLY A 62 15.82 -18.93 -5.43
CA GLY A 62 16.96 -18.46 -4.63
C GLY A 62 17.63 -17.17 -5.13
N LYS A 63 16.97 -16.44 -6.02
CA LYS A 63 17.44 -15.14 -6.55
C LYS A 63 17.24 -14.00 -5.56
N LEU A 64 16.17 -14.05 -4.76
CA LEU A 64 15.95 -13.18 -3.61
C LEU A 64 16.42 -13.90 -2.35
N LYS A 65 17.23 -13.20 -1.55
CA LYS A 65 17.80 -13.73 -0.29
C LYS A 65 17.09 -13.20 0.94
N CYS A 66 16.41 -12.08 0.84
CA CYS A 66 15.60 -11.49 1.89
C CYS A 66 14.29 -10.99 1.33
N TYR A 67 13.21 -11.24 2.06
CA TYR A 67 11.89 -10.77 1.69
C TYR A 67 11.14 -10.26 2.92
N TRP A 68 10.85 -8.98 2.95
CA TRP A 68 10.08 -8.36 4.03
C TRP A 68 8.70 -7.95 3.52
N THR A 69 7.67 -8.52 4.09
CA THR A 69 6.28 -8.16 3.79
C THR A 69 5.61 -7.50 4.99
N SER A 70 4.89 -6.41 4.73
CA SER A 70 4.15 -5.66 5.75
C SER A 70 2.66 -5.71 5.46
N THR A 71 1.87 -6.15 6.44
CA THR A 71 0.41 -6.17 6.44
C THR A 71 -0.23 -6.83 5.21
N THR A 72 0.44 -7.81 4.62
CA THR A 72 -0.03 -8.55 3.45
C THR A 72 0.03 -10.05 3.70
N ASN A 73 -1.14 -10.71 3.66
CA ASN A 73 -1.25 -12.13 3.97
C ASN A 73 -1.12 -13.01 2.71
N ASN A 74 0.05 -12.96 2.08
CA ASN A 74 0.34 -13.63 0.81
C ASN A 74 0.15 -15.15 0.85
N MET A 75 0.46 -15.77 1.99
CA MET A 75 0.30 -17.23 2.19
C MET A 75 -1.15 -17.67 2.24
N GLN A 76 -2.11 -16.74 2.29
CA GLN A 76 -3.54 -17.03 2.24
C GLN A 76 -4.21 -16.44 0.99
N ALA A 77 -3.72 -15.31 0.47
CA ALA A 77 -4.38 -14.56 -0.60
C ALA A 77 -3.63 -14.59 -1.93
N GLY A 78 -2.41 -15.09 -1.97
CA GLY A 78 -1.62 -15.10 -3.20
C GLY A 78 -2.04 -16.20 -4.17
N PRO A 79 -1.76 -16.03 -5.47
CA PRO A 79 -2.05 -17.05 -6.46
C PRO A 79 -1.04 -18.20 -6.36
N ASN A 80 -1.50 -19.42 -6.64
CA ASN A 80 -0.68 -20.63 -6.73
C ASN A 80 0.23 -20.86 -5.51
N ILE A 81 -0.38 -20.77 -4.32
CA ILE A 81 0.33 -20.79 -3.02
C ILE A 81 1.22 -22.03 -2.89
N ASN A 82 0.69 -23.21 -3.21
CA ASN A 82 1.38 -24.49 -2.98
C ASN A 82 2.60 -24.70 -3.88
N GLN A 83 2.60 -24.15 -5.09
CA GLN A 83 3.66 -24.41 -6.07
C GLN A 83 4.67 -23.25 -6.21
N GLU A 84 4.27 -22.03 -5.84
CA GLU A 84 5.11 -20.86 -6.04
C GLU A 84 5.40 -20.11 -4.72
N ILE A 85 4.38 -19.74 -3.94
CA ILE A 85 4.58 -18.89 -2.77
C ILE A 85 5.20 -19.68 -1.62
N TYR A 86 4.57 -20.78 -1.21
CA TYR A 86 5.05 -21.59 -0.08
C TYR A 86 6.48 -22.11 -0.30
N PRO A 87 6.83 -22.71 -1.47
CA PRO A 87 8.20 -23.15 -1.71
C PRO A 87 9.22 -22.00 -1.69
N GLY A 88 8.82 -20.79 -2.15
CA GLY A 88 9.70 -19.62 -2.10
C GLY A 88 9.93 -19.13 -0.68
N TRP A 89 8.90 -19.03 0.13
CA TRP A 89 8.98 -18.58 1.51
C TRP A 89 9.74 -19.57 2.42
N ARG A 90 9.69 -20.85 2.09
CA ARG A 90 10.41 -21.91 2.83
C ARG A 90 11.72 -22.34 2.18
N ASN A 91 12.21 -21.57 1.20
CA ASN A 91 13.52 -21.80 0.64
C ASN A 91 14.59 -21.48 1.70
N PRO A 92 15.46 -22.45 2.10
CA PRO A 92 16.45 -22.24 3.14
C PRO A 92 17.53 -21.19 2.76
N ALA A 93 17.61 -20.79 1.50
CA ALA A 93 18.49 -19.73 1.04
C ALA A 93 17.88 -18.32 1.20
N ALA A 94 16.63 -18.21 1.63
CA ALA A 94 15.92 -16.94 1.83
C ALA A 94 15.64 -16.71 3.31
N PHE A 95 15.62 -15.45 3.71
CA PHE A 95 15.18 -14.98 5.03
C PHE A 95 13.91 -14.15 4.87
N VAL A 96 12.82 -14.61 5.45
CA VAL A 96 11.49 -14.00 5.30
C VAL A 96 11.08 -13.29 6.58
N VAL A 97 10.80 -12.00 6.47
CA VAL A 97 10.29 -11.15 7.57
C VAL A 97 8.83 -10.81 7.30
N VAL A 98 8.00 -10.94 8.31
CA VAL A 98 6.59 -10.52 8.26
C VAL A 98 6.33 -9.50 9.37
N SER A 99 5.89 -8.32 8.97
CA SER A 99 5.33 -7.31 9.87
C SER A 99 3.81 -7.33 9.75
N ASP A 100 3.10 -7.72 10.81
CA ASP A 100 1.63 -7.74 10.78
C ASP A 100 1.06 -7.46 12.16
N VAL A 101 -0.20 -7.02 12.18
CA VAL A 101 -0.95 -6.73 13.41
C VAL A 101 -1.36 -8.00 14.14
N TYR A 102 -1.57 -9.08 13.41
CA TYR A 102 -1.97 -10.38 13.94
C TYR A 102 -1.09 -11.51 13.40
N PRO A 103 -0.98 -12.63 14.14
CA PRO A 103 -0.31 -13.82 13.64
C PRO A 103 -1.13 -14.46 12.51
N THR A 104 -0.88 -13.98 11.29
CA THR A 104 -1.49 -14.49 10.06
C THR A 104 -0.84 -15.81 9.63
N VAL A 105 -1.43 -16.49 8.65
CA VAL A 105 -0.80 -17.66 8.01
C VAL A 105 0.57 -17.29 7.43
N SER A 106 0.70 -16.08 6.88
CA SER A 106 1.98 -15.55 6.41
C SER A 106 2.99 -15.38 7.54
N ALA A 107 2.58 -14.82 8.68
CA ALA A 107 3.43 -14.67 9.84
C ALA A 107 3.94 -16.02 10.36
N LEU A 108 3.09 -17.05 10.41
CA LEU A 108 3.47 -18.39 10.84
C LEU A 108 4.47 -19.09 9.89
N ALA A 109 4.57 -18.63 8.64
CA ALA A 109 5.52 -19.16 7.66
C ALA A 109 6.83 -18.35 7.58
N ALA A 110 6.96 -17.25 8.32
CA ALA A 110 8.13 -16.38 8.32
C ALA A 110 9.26 -16.90 9.22
N ASP A 111 10.48 -16.45 8.94
CA ASP A 111 11.65 -16.68 9.81
C ASP A 111 11.69 -15.67 10.96
N LEU A 112 11.18 -14.45 10.73
CA LEU A 112 11.07 -13.40 11.74
C LEU A 112 9.70 -12.72 11.66
N ILE A 113 9.05 -12.56 12.81
CA ILE A 113 7.80 -11.83 12.95
C ILE A 113 8.06 -10.53 13.71
N LEU A 114 7.66 -9.42 13.12
CA LEU A 114 7.68 -8.11 13.76
C LEU A 114 6.25 -7.65 14.02
N PRO A 115 5.83 -7.49 15.29
CA PRO A 115 4.48 -7.04 15.60
C PRO A 115 4.29 -5.59 15.15
N SER A 116 3.25 -5.34 14.34
CA SER A 116 2.93 -4.02 13.81
C SER A 116 1.77 -3.37 14.56
N ALA A 117 1.88 -2.06 14.77
CA ALA A 117 0.80 -1.26 15.31
C ALA A 117 -0.38 -1.17 14.32
N MET A 118 -1.60 -1.28 14.84
CA MET A 118 -2.84 -1.08 14.08
C MET A 118 -3.02 0.41 13.72
N TRP A 119 -3.89 0.72 12.78
CA TRP A 119 -4.10 2.10 12.33
C TRP A 119 -4.51 3.07 13.45
N THR A 120 -5.25 2.61 14.47
CA THR A 120 -5.58 3.43 15.66
C THR A 120 -4.42 3.62 16.64
N GLU A 121 -3.39 2.80 16.52
CA GLU A 121 -2.22 2.73 17.40
C GLU A 121 -1.02 3.48 16.82
N LYS A 122 -1.19 4.15 15.69
CA LYS A 122 -0.17 4.97 15.02
C LYS A 122 -0.80 6.19 14.35
N GLU A 123 0.01 7.17 13.99
CA GLU A 123 -0.39 8.29 13.16
C GLU A 123 -0.11 7.98 11.69
N GLY A 124 -0.87 8.60 10.78
CA GLY A 124 -0.64 8.44 9.36
C GLY A 124 -1.58 9.25 8.48
N ALA A 125 -1.38 9.10 7.17
CA ALA A 125 -2.25 9.69 6.16
C ALA A 125 -2.61 8.64 5.11
N PHE A 126 -3.79 8.76 4.53
CA PHE A 126 -4.21 7.94 3.40
C PHE A 126 -5.10 8.71 2.42
N GLY A 127 -5.03 8.32 1.16
CA GLY A 127 -5.95 8.75 0.12
C GLY A 127 -7.07 7.75 -0.11
N ASN A 128 -8.07 8.15 -0.89
CA ASN A 128 -9.16 7.29 -1.30
C ASN A 128 -9.53 7.50 -2.77
N ALA A 129 -10.54 6.76 -3.26
CA ALA A 129 -10.96 6.80 -4.65
C ALA A 129 -11.55 8.16 -5.10
N GLU A 130 -11.92 9.04 -4.18
CA GLU A 130 -12.38 10.40 -4.49
C GLU A 130 -11.25 11.46 -4.43
N ARG A 131 -10.00 11.05 -4.39
CA ARG A 131 -8.82 11.93 -4.26
C ARG A 131 -8.77 12.69 -2.93
N ARG A 132 -9.41 12.17 -1.88
CA ARG A 132 -9.40 12.81 -0.56
C ARG A 132 -8.24 12.29 0.25
N THR A 133 -7.35 13.19 0.66
CA THR A 133 -6.29 12.89 1.63
C THR A 133 -6.83 13.13 3.03
N GLN A 134 -6.67 12.15 3.91
CA GLN A 134 -7.11 12.17 5.30
C GLN A 134 -5.93 11.84 6.21
N VAL A 135 -5.77 12.61 7.27
CA VAL A 135 -4.76 12.37 8.31
C VAL A 135 -5.48 11.87 9.56
N TRP A 136 -4.97 10.82 10.16
CA TRP A 136 -5.45 10.32 11.45
C TRP A 136 -4.34 10.37 12.48
N ARG A 137 -4.73 10.47 13.74
CA ARG A 137 -3.82 10.51 14.90
C ARG A 137 -3.78 9.17 15.58
N GLN A 138 -2.70 8.89 16.25
CA GLN A 138 -2.62 7.79 17.20
C GLN A 138 -3.68 8.00 18.30
N GLN A 139 -4.57 7.05 18.49
CA GLN A 139 -5.67 7.12 19.46
C GLN A 139 -5.32 6.40 20.76
N VAL A 140 -4.61 5.29 20.63
CA VAL A 140 -4.20 4.42 21.72
C VAL A 140 -2.75 3.99 21.53
N LYS A 141 -2.09 3.64 22.63
CA LYS A 141 -0.73 3.09 22.56
C LYS A 141 -0.78 1.67 21.99
N ALA A 142 0.18 1.35 21.13
CA ALA A 142 0.33 -0.01 20.62
C ALA A 142 0.63 -1.00 21.77
N PRO A 143 0.05 -2.21 21.73
CA PRO A 143 0.26 -3.21 22.78
C PRO A 143 1.66 -3.84 22.70
N GLY A 144 2.21 -4.19 23.86
CA GLY A 144 3.47 -4.93 23.95
C GLY A 144 4.62 -4.24 23.23
N GLU A 145 5.29 -4.98 22.35
CA GLU A 145 6.41 -4.51 21.53
C GLU A 145 6.00 -4.03 20.14
N ALA A 146 4.70 -3.97 19.84
CA ALA A 146 4.22 -3.54 18.53
C ALA A 146 4.66 -2.11 18.20
N LYS A 147 5.18 -1.92 16.99
CA LYS A 147 5.62 -0.63 16.44
C LYS A 147 4.98 -0.39 15.09
N SER A 148 4.82 0.88 14.70
CA SER A 148 4.37 1.18 13.34
C SER A 148 5.35 0.66 12.29
N ASP A 149 4.86 0.39 11.09
CA ASP A 149 5.71 -0.04 9.98
C ASP A 149 6.79 1.00 9.69
N LEU A 150 6.43 2.28 9.77
CA LEU A 150 7.38 3.39 9.59
C LEU A 150 8.49 3.37 10.64
N TRP A 151 8.14 3.17 11.91
CA TRP A 151 9.12 3.04 12.99
C TRP A 151 10.10 1.90 12.70
N GLN A 152 9.59 0.75 12.24
CA GLN A 152 10.41 -0.43 11.91
C GLN A 152 11.38 -0.11 10.76
N TYR A 153 10.92 0.55 9.70
CA TYR A 153 11.79 0.95 8.58
C TYR A 153 12.84 1.98 8.99
N MET A 154 12.48 2.96 9.81
CA MET A 154 13.42 3.97 10.31
C MET A 154 14.48 3.34 11.20
N GLU A 155 14.12 2.45 12.13
CA GLU A 155 15.08 1.74 12.97
C GLU A 155 15.98 0.79 12.16
N PHE A 156 15.41 0.11 11.17
CA PHE A 156 16.18 -0.75 10.28
C PHE A 156 17.21 0.05 9.46
N SER A 157 16.84 1.22 8.98
CA SER A 157 17.73 2.09 8.18
C SER A 157 18.95 2.60 8.96
N LYS A 158 18.90 2.68 10.29
CA LYS A 158 20.05 3.04 11.14
C LYS A 158 21.16 1.98 11.13
N ARG A 159 20.89 0.76 10.70
CA ARG A 159 21.80 -0.37 10.74
C ARG A 159 22.72 -0.49 9.53
N PHE A 160 22.49 0.31 8.51
CA PHE A 160 23.24 0.28 7.26
C PHE A 160 23.93 1.61 7.00
N LYS A 161 25.22 1.59 6.81
CA LYS A 161 25.94 2.72 6.23
C LYS A 161 25.67 2.79 4.74
N VAL A 162 25.72 3.97 4.17
CA VAL A 162 25.46 4.14 2.73
C VAL A 162 26.47 3.36 1.89
N GLU A 163 27.71 3.20 2.35
CA GLU A 163 28.77 2.43 1.68
C GLU A 163 28.49 0.92 1.62
N GLU A 164 27.60 0.41 2.48
CA GLU A 164 27.21 -1.00 2.47
C GLU A 164 26.08 -1.28 1.46
N VAL A 165 25.40 -0.23 1.01
CA VAL A 165 24.18 -0.35 0.19
C VAL A 165 24.35 0.25 -1.20
N TRP A 166 25.06 1.37 -1.30
CA TRP A 166 25.28 2.07 -2.57
C TRP A 166 26.68 1.82 -3.13
N PRO A 167 26.79 1.69 -4.45
CA PRO A 167 28.09 1.58 -5.09
C PRO A 167 28.91 2.87 -4.92
N ALA A 168 30.23 2.73 -4.97
CA ALA A 168 31.15 3.82 -4.71
C ALA A 168 30.93 5.03 -5.66
N GLU A 169 30.50 4.77 -6.89
CA GLU A 169 30.22 5.80 -7.90
C GLU A 169 29.05 6.72 -7.50
N LEU A 170 28.04 6.19 -6.80
CA LEU A 170 26.96 7.01 -6.26
C LEU A 170 27.44 7.86 -5.10
N ILE A 171 28.24 7.28 -4.21
CA ILE A 171 28.79 8.00 -3.04
C ILE A 171 29.73 9.12 -3.49
N ALA A 172 30.49 8.89 -4.57
CA ALA A 172 31.37 9.91 -5.13
C ALA A 172 30.63 11.17 -5.63
N LYS A 173 29.36 11.03 -6.01
CA LYS A 173 28.49 12.17 -6.40
C LYS A 173 28.00 12.99 -5.20
N LYS A 174 27.97 12.39 -4.00
CA LYS A 174 27.59 13.03 -2.73
C LYS A 174 28.53 12.60 -1.60
N PRO A 175 29.77 13.06 -1.61
CA PRO A 175 30.80 12.63 -0.66
C PRO A 175 30.46 12.97 0.80
N GLU A 176 29.57 13.92 1.03
CA GLU A 176 29.04 14.27 2.35
C GLU A 176 28.19 13.16 2.99
N TYR A 177 27.83 12.14 2.22
CA TYR A 177 27.09 10.96 2.74
C TYR A 177 28.01 9.86 3.26
N LYS A 178 29.30 9.93 2.96
CA LYS A 178 30.27 8.96 3.44
C LYS A 178 30.26 8.85 4.96
N GLY A 179 30.12 7.62 5.47
CA GLY A 179 30.06 7.32 6.89
C GLY A 179 28.69 7.53 7.54
N LYS A 180 27.70 8.08 6.79
CA LYS A 180 26.33 8.21 7.26
C LYS A 180 25.54 6.93 7.12
N THR A 181 24.50 6.77 7.94
CA THR A 181 23.52 5.70 7.78
C THR A 181 22.45 6.05 6.75
N LEU A 182 21.70 5.07 6.27
CA LEU A 182 20.50 5.33 5.46
C LEU A 182 19.49 6.19 6.23
N TYR A 183 19.40 6.03 7.55
CA TYR A 183 18.57 6.89 8.41
C TYR A 183 18.99 8.37 8.31
N ASP A 184 20.28 8.64 8.39
CA ASP A 184 20.79 10.03 8.33
C ASP A 184 20.46 10.70 7.00
N VAL A 185 20.48 9.93 5.91
CA VAL A 185 20.21 10.45 4.57
C VAL A 185 18.71 10.57 4.29
N LEU A 186 17.92 9.58 4.66
CA LEU A 186 16.51 9.51 4.29
C LEU A 186 15.58 10.22 5.28
N TYR A 187 15.94 10.30 6.56
CA TYR A 187 15.06 10.81 7.61
C TYR A 187 15.67 11.95 8.43
N ALA A 188 16.96 11.91 8.73
CA ALA A 188 17.63 12.96 9.51
C ALA A 188 18.32 14.02 8.63
N ASN A 189 17.71 14.41 7.51
CA ASN A 189 18.29 15.14 6.39
C ASN A 189 17.93 16.64 6.34
N LYS A 190 17.38 17.22 7.40
CA LYS A 190 16.90 18.61 7.51
C LYS A 190 15.66 18.94 6.65
N VAL A 191 15.18 18.03 5.83
CA VAL A 191 13.89 18.13 5.10
C VAL A 191 12.80 17.43 5.91
N VAL A 192 12.99 16.14 6.20
CA VAL A 192 12.03 15.35 6.97
C VAL A 192 12.07 15.73 8.46
N ASN A 193 13.25 15.84 9.07
CA ASN A 193 13.39 16.11 10.50
C ASN A 193 13.39 17.62 10.88
N LYS A 194 12.91 18.50 10.01
CA LYS A 194 12.89 19.94 10.28
C LYS A 194 11.85 20.39 11.32
N PHE A 195 10.84 19.60 11.59
CA PHE A 195 9.77 19.92 12.53
C PHE A 195 10.07 19.36 13.91
N PRO A 196 10.28 20.22 14.92
CA PRO A 196 10.60 19.74 16.27
C PRO A 196 9.38 19.01 16.88
N LYS A 197 9.66 18.04 17.76
CA LYS A 197 8.63 17.29 18.49
C LYS A 197 7.64 18.20 19.25
N SER A 198 8.07 19.37 19.68
CA SER A 198 7.21 20.34 20.36
C SER A 198 6.01 20.83 19.54
N GLU A 199 6.04 20.67 18.21
CA GLU A 199 4.87 20.98 17.36
C GLU A 199 3.70 20.02 17.58
N LEU A 200 3.92 18.82 18.11
CA LEU A 200 2.86 17.90 18.52
C LEU A 200 1.89 18.54 19.53
N ALA A 201 2.40 19.39 20.43
CA ALA A 201 1.56 20.09 21.41
C ALA A 201 0.54 21.03 20.76
N ARG A 202 0.92 21.69 19.65
CA ARG A 202 0.04 22.60 18.90
C ARG A 202 -1.14 21.89 18.23
N VAL A 203 -0.92 20.63 17.85
CA VAL A 203 -1.96 19.80 17.23
C VAL A 203 -3.00 19.38 18.27
N ASN A 204 -2.63 19.38 19.54
CA ASN A 204 -3.45 18.92 20.66
C ASN A 204 -4.44 19.92 21.24
N GLU A 205 -4.37 21.21 20.88
CA GLU A 205 -5.23 22.23 21.48
C GLU A 205 -6.73 21.96 21.35
N HIS A 206 -7.15 21.02 20.51
CA HIS A 206 -8.56 20.80 20.21
C HIS A 206 -9.10 19.36 20.35
N ALA A 207 -8.33 18.35 20.73
CA ALA A 207 -8.85 16.98 20.64
C ALA A 207 -8.45 15.96 21.71
N ILE A 208 -7.23 15.89 22.19
CA ILE A 208 -6.82 14.79 23.09
C ILE A 208 -5.85 15.31 24.16
N LYS A 209 -6.31 15.32 25.40
CA LYS A 209 -5.45 15.52 26.56
C LYS A 209 -4.42 14.38 26.56
N ASN A 210 -3.14 14.69 26.52
CA ASN A 210 -2.03 13.72 26.52
C ASN A 210 -1.83 12.93 25.20
N TYR A 211 -1.96 13.58 24.06
CA TYR A 211 -1.60 12.96 22.78
C TYR A 211 -0.11 12.62 22.77
N THR A 212 0.19 11.34 22.62
CA THR A 212 1.54 10.86 22.39
C THR A 212 1.63 10.34 20.96
N ASN A 213 2.78 10.52 20.35
CA ASN A 213 3.10 9.93 19.06
C ASN A 213 4.38 9.13 19.24
N ASP A 214 4.25 7.81 19.23
CA ASP A 214 5.34 6.88 19.56
C ASP A 214 6.55 7.05 18.63
N GLU A 215 6.30 7.37 17.35
CA GLU A 215 7.37 7.62 16.39
C GLU A 215 8.12 8.91 16.72
N SER A 216 7.40 10.00 16.96
CA SER A 216 8.01 11.29 17.29
C SER A 216 8.73 11.26 18.63
N GLU A 217 8.26 10.46 19.59
CA GLU A 217 8.97 10.20 20.84
C GLU A 217 10.29 9.46 20.61
N ALA A 218 10.27 8.43 19.76
CA ALA A 218 11.45 7.60 19.48
C ALA A 218 12.54 8.34 18.68
N PHE A 219 12.13 9.20 17.74
CA PHE A 219 13.07 9.86 16.81
C PHE A 219 13.34 11.33 17.12
N GLY A 220 12.62 11.94 18.06
CA GLY A 220 12.90 13.29 18.56
C GLY A 220 12.41 14.46 17.68
N PHE A 221 11.67 14.17 16.59
CA PHE A 221 11.06 15.17 15.71
C PHE A 221 9.66 14.73 15.28
N TYR A 222 8.86 15.65 14.71
CA TYR A 222 7.52 15.32 14.25
C TYR A 222 7.57 14.57 12.91
N VAL A 223 7.74 13.25 12.98
CA VAL A 223 8.02 12.36 11.86
C VAL A 223 6.95 12.45 10.76
N GLN A 224 5.69 12.29 11.10
CA GLN A 224 4.60 12.26 10.13
C GLN A 224 4.45 13.59 9.39
N LYS A 225 4.60 14.72 10.11
CA LYS A 225 4.57 16.04 9.48
C LYS A 225 5.75 16.21 8.51
N GLY A 226 6.94 15.79 8.89
CA GLY A 226 8.12 15.88 8.05
C GLY A 226 7.98 15.12 6.74
N LEU A 227 7.57 13.87 6.81
CA LEU A 227 7.35 13.02 5.63
C LEU A 227 6.18 13.51 4.76
N PHE A 228 5.11 13.98 5.37
CA PHE A 228 3.97 14.50 4.63
C PHE A 228 4.33 15.77 3.85
N GLU A 229 5.05 16.70 4.48
CA GLU A 229 5.49 17.94 3.82
C GLU A 229 6.53 17.68 2.73
N GLU A 230 7.40 16.68 2.90
CA GLU A 230 8.29 16.23 1.83
C GLU A 230 7.47 15.67 0.66
N TYR A 231 6.52 14.76 0.93
CA TYR A 231 5.64 14.21 -0.09
C TYR A 231 4.86 15.30 -0.83
N ALA A 232 4.39 16.34 -0.13
CA ALA A 232 3.65 17.43 -0.75
C ALA A 232 4.46 18.22 -1.79
N ILE A 233 5.80 18.18 -1.73
CA ILE A 233 6.66 18.85 -2.73
C ILE A 233 6.47 18.22 -4.10
N PHE A 234 6.31 16.91 -4.19
CA PHE A 234 6.17 16.19 -5.47
C PHE A 234 4.99 16.64 -6.31
N GLY A 235 3.88 16.95 -5.68
CA GLY A 235 2.64 17.32 -6.38
C GLY A 235 2.41 18.82 -6.56
N ARG A 236 3.21 19.66 -5.89
CA ARG A 236 2.98 21.10 -5.83
C ARG A 236 3.18 21.76 -7.19
N GLY A 237 2.15 22.44 -7.69
CA GLY A 237 2.16 23.08 -9.00
C GLY A 237 1.93 22.12 -10.18
N HIS A 238 1.76 20.84 -9.93
CA HIS A 238 1.59 19.80 -10.96
C HIS A 238 0.20 19.14 -10.95
N GLY A 239 -0.75 19.73 -10.21
CA GLY A 239 -2.13 19.24 -10.18
C GLY A 239 -2.37 18.09 -9.18
N HIS A 240 -1.43 17.83 -8.26
CA HIS A 240 -1.56 16.93 -7.13
C HIS A 240 -1.27 17.67 -5.82
N ASP A 241 -1.60 18.94 -5.79
CA ASP A 241 -1.29 19.83 -4.67
C ASP A 241 -2.04 19.41 -3.42
N LEU A 242 -1.29 19.27 -2.33
CA LEU A 242 -1.82 19.02 -1.01
C LEU A 242 -1.81 20.31 -0.19
N ALA A 243 -2.78 20.46 0.70
CA ALA A 243 -2.73 21.49 1.73
C ALA A 243 -1.55 21.20 2.69
N PRO A 244 -1.07 22.20 3.46
CA PRO A 244 -0.13 21.97 4.53
C PRO A 244 -0.66 20.96 5.56
N PHE A 245 0.22 20.14 6.12
CA PHE A 245 -0.12 19.09 7.08
C PHE A 245 -1.07 19.54 8.19
N ASP A 246 -0.80 20.72 8.78
CA ASP A 246 -1.59 21.24 9.89
C ASP A 246 -3.06 21.53 9.52
N VAL A 247 -3.35 21.77 8.23
CA VAL A 247 -4.71 21.98 7.76
C VAL A 247 -5.53 20.70 7.86
N TYR A 248 -4.93 19.55 7.61
CA TYR A 248 -5.60 18.25 7.68
C TYR A 248 -5.99 17.84 9.11
N HIS A 249 -5.32 18.36 10.12
CA HIS A 249 -5.73 18.14 11.52
C HIS A 249 -7.04 18.86 11.88
N LYS A 250 -7.37 19.92 11.18
CA LYS A 250 -8.61 20.69 11.38
C LYS A 250 -9.71 20.22 10.41
N ALA A 251 -9.32 19.94 9.15
CA ALA A 251 -10.21 19.40 8.14
C ALA A 251 -10.30 17.87 8.25
N ARG A 252 -11.47 17.31 8.00
CA ARG A 252 -11.67 15.84 7.96
C ARG A 252 -11.22 15.20 6.65
N GLY A 253 -10.28 15.81 5.97
CA GLY A 253 -9.77 15.43 4.67
C GLY A 253 -10.17 16.41 3.57
N LEU A 254 -9.27 16.60 2.60
CA LEU A 254 -9.45 17.49 1.46
C LEU A 254 -9.12 16.74 0.17
N ARG A 255 -9.91 17.02 -0.87
CA ARG A 255 -9.67 16.46 -2.22
C ARG A 255 -8.60 17.26 -2.94
N TRP A 256 -7.54 16.59 -3.36
CA TRP A 256 -6.51 17.23 -4.17
C TRP A 256 -6.94 17.41 -5.64
N PRO A 257 -6.41 18.39 -6.37
CA PRO A 257 -5.51 19.43 -5.90
C PRO A 257 -6.19 20.42 -4.96
N VAL A 258 -5.43 20.86 -3.93
CA VAL A 258 -5.84 21.95 -3.04
C VAL A 258 -5.08 23.19 -3.45
N VAL A 259 -5.75 24.12 -4.12
CA VAL A 259 -5.15 25.35 -4.64
C VAL A 259 -5.79 26.55 -3.93
N ASP A 260 -4.99 27.50 -3.50
CA ASP A 260 -5.44 28.67 -2.73
C ASP A 260 -6.34 28.31 -1.53
N GLY A 261 -6.00 27.21 -0.84
CA GLY A 261 -6.72 26.72 0.32
C GLY A 261 -8.08 26.06 0.01
N LYS A 262 -8.43 25.87 -1.26
CA LYS A 262 -9.69 25.26 -1.70
C LYS A 262 -9.46 23.87 -2.27
N GLU A 263 -10.26 22.89 -1.79
CA GLU A 263 -10.30 21.56 -2.38
C GLU A 263 -10.94 21.53 -3.75
N THR A 264 -10.56 20.60 -4.61
CA THR A 264 -11.15 20.38 -5.93
C THR A 264 -12.18 19.26 -5.88
N LEU A 265 -13.47 19.61 -5.96
CA LEU A 265 -14.56 18.64 -5.90
C LEU A 265 -14.58 17.71 -7.11
N TRP A 266 -14.44 18.26 -8.30
CA TRP A 266 -14.40 17.52 -9.57
C TRP A 266 -13.23 17.97 -10.41
N ARG A 267 -12.48 17.01 -10.96
CA ARG A 267 -11.34 17.30 -11.79
C ARG A 267 -11.68 17.27 -13.29
N PHE A 268 -12.55 16.38 -13.68
CA PHE A 268 -12.93 16.19 -15.09
C PHE A 268 -14.32 16.74 -15.37
N ARG A 269 -14.59 17.91 -14.83
CA ARG A 269 -15.79 18.70 -15.10
C ARG A 269 -15.41 20.13 -15.40
N GLU A 270 -15.96 20.67 -16.49
CA GLU A 270 -15.63 22.01 -16.94
C GLU A 270 -15.88 23.07 -15.86
N GLY A 271 -14.90 23.96 -15.70
CA GLY A 271 -14.96 25.06 -14.72
C GLY A 271 -14.64 24.68 -13.28
N TYR A 272 -14.30 23.42 -12.97
CA TYR A 272 -13.99 22.95 -11.62
C TYR A 272 -12.51 22.63 -11.37
N ASP A 273 -11.76 22.26 -12.41
CA ASP A 273 -10.32 22.00 -12.29
C ASP A 273 -9.55 23.33 -12.23
N PRO A 274 -8.81 23.64 -11.16
CA PRO A 274 -8.08 24.89 -11.02
C PRO A 274 -6.93 25.07 -12.04
N TYR A 275 -6.51 23.97 -12.69
CA TYR A 275 -5.46 23.97 -13.72
C TYR A 275 -5.99 24.13 -15.15
N VAL A 276 -7.32 24.23 -15.33
CA VAL A 276 -7.96 24.38 -16.63
C VAL A 276 -8.76 25.69 -16.64
N LYS A 277 -8.49 26.59 -17.58
CA LYS A 277 -9.23 27.83 -17.69
C LYS A 277 -10.69 27.58 -18.07
N LYS A 278 -11.57 28.42 -17.56
CA LYS A 278 -12.99 28.37 -17.90
C LYS A 278 -13.17 28.53 -19.42
N GLY A 279 -13.92 27.62 -20.03
CA GLY A 279 -14.14 27.58 -21.48
C GLY A 279 -13.16 26.70 -22.26
N GLU A 280 -12.13 26.14 -21.61
CA GLU A 280 -11.19 25.19 -22.22
C GLU A 280 -11.63 23.71 -22.07
N GLY A 281 -12.83 23.46 -21.53
CA GLY A 281 -13.37 22.12 -21.34
C GLY A 281 -12.73 21.36 -20.18
N VAL A 282 -12.31 20.11 -20.43
CA VAL A 282 -11.63 19.24 -19.46
C VAL A 282 -10.26 18.82 -19.99
N LYS A 283 -9.31 18.59 -19.08
CA LYS A 283 -7.95 18.17 -19.42
C LYS A 283 -7.60 16.86 -18.72
N PHE A 284 -7.06 15.92 -19.49
CA PHE A 284 -6.49 14.68 -18.98
C PHE A 284 -4.97 14.82 -18.85
N TYR A 285 -4.39 14.41 -17.70
CA TYR A 285 -3.01 14.74 -17.36
C TYR A 285 -1.99 13.66 -17.76
N GLY A 286 -2.46 12.56 -18.36
CA GLY A 286 -1.59 11.50 -18.88
C GLY A 286 -0.88 11.83 -20.18
N HIS A 287 -1.32 12.86 -20.89
CA HIS A 287 -0.76 13.30 -22.17
C HIS A 287 -0.57 14.82 -22.22
N LYS A 288 0.47 15.26 -22.93
CA LYS A 288 0.80 16.68 -23.09
C LYS A 288 -0.30 17.49 -23.80
N ASP A 289 -1.08 16.85 -24.68
CA ASP A 289 -2.19 17.49 -25.41
C ASP A 289 -3.48 17.56 -24.59
N GLY A 290 -3.48 17.02 -23.38
CA GLY A 290 -4.65 17.03 -22.48
C GLY A 290 -5.79 16.11 -22.89
N LYS A 291 -5.61 15.25 -23.89
CA LYS A 291 -6.65 14.30 -24.35
C LYS A 291 -6.63 13.00 -23.54
N ALA A 292 -7.79 12.35 -23.47
CA ALA A 292 -7.89 11.02 -22.88
C ALA A 292 -7.19 9.99 -23.80
N VAL A 293 -6.50 9.04 -23.16
CA VAL A 293 -5.98 7.87 -23.85
C VAL A 293 -7.07 6.84 -23.99
N ILE A 294 -7.37 6.44 -25.21
CA ILE A 294 -8.35 5.41 -25.52
C ILE A 294 -7.62 4.22 -26.11
N PHE A 295 -7.69 3.07 -25.43
CA PHE A 295 -7.11 1.81 -25.89
C PHE A 295 -8.19 0.96 -26.54
N ALA A 296 -8.01 0.62 -27.81
CA ALA A 296 -8.81 -0.40 -28.49
C ALA A 296 -8.30 -1.78 -28.07
N LEU A 297 -8.90 -2.35 -27.03
CA LEU A 297 -8.55 -3.68 -26.54
C LEU A 297 -9.56 -4.69 -27.05
N PRO A 298 -9.17 -5.58 -27.97
CA PRO A 298 -10.05 -6.66 -28.40
C PRO A 298 -10.30 -7.62 -27.22
N TYR A 299 -11.47 -8.24 -27.24
CA TYR A 299 -11.76 -9.28 -26.28
C TYR A 299 -10.78 -10.45 -26.44
N GLN A 300 -10.23 -10.92 -25.34
CA GLN A 300 -9.42 -12.12 -25.26
C GLN A 300 -10.11 -13.11 -24.33
N ASP A 301 -10.22 -14.33 -24.80
CA ASP A 301 -10.72 -15.42 -23.97
C ASP A 301 -9.80 -15.65 -22.76
N PRO A 302 -10.35 -16.02 -21.59
CA PRO A 302 -9.54 -16.46 -20.47
C PRO A 302 -8.73 -17.71 -20.86
N PRO A 303 -7.56 -17.93 -20.23
CA PRO A 303 -6.69 -19.08 -20.54
C PRO A 303 -7.36 -20.44 -20.35
N GLU A 304 -8.39 -20.50 -19.51
CA GLU A 304 -9.13 -21.71 -19.19
C GLU A 304 -10.63 -21.42 -19.27
N LYS A 305 -11.34 -22.24 -20.04
CA LYS A 305 -12.79 -22.19 -20.20
C LYS A 305 -13.42 -23.41 -19.56
N PRO A 306 -14.72 -23.38 -19.24
CA PRO A 306 -15.48 -24.59 -18.90
C PRO A 306 -15.39 -25.65 -20.01
N ASP A 307 -15.37 -26.89 -19.61
CA ASP A 307 -15.37 -28.05 -20.47
C ASP A 307 -16.28 -29.18 -19.92
N ALA A 308 -16.19 -30.38 -20.48
CA ALA A 308 -17.04 -31.49 -20.06
C ALA A 308 -16.76 -31.99 -18.63
N GLU A 309 -15.54 -31.78 -18.10
CA GLU A 309 -15.16 -32.20 -16.75
C GLU A 309 -15.42 -31.07 -15.71
N PHE A 310 -15.13 -29.82 -16.09
CA PHE A 310 -15.31 -28.62 -15.27
C PHE A 310 -16.25 -27.65 -16.00
N ASP A 311 -17.53 -27.89 -15.88
CA ASP A 311 -18.58 -27.26 -16.70
C ASP A 311 -19.08 -25.92 -16.18
N LEU A 312 -18.51 -25.38 -15.09
CA LEU A 312 -18.92 -24.14 -14.48
C LEU A 312 -17.80 -23.08 -14.50
N TRP A 313 -18.21 -21.84 -14.66
CA TRP A 313 -17.36 -20.70 -14.36
C TRP A 313 -17.29 -20.47 -12.85
N LEU A 314 -16.08 -20.29 -12.30
CA LEU A 314 -15.89 -19.83 -10.95
C LEU A 314 -15.61 -18.32 -10.94
N CYS A 315 -16.50 -17.56 -10.30
CA CYS A 315 -16.33 -16.14 -10.05
C CYS A 315 -16.17 -15.89 -8.55
N THR A 316 -15.06 -15.28 -8.15
CA THR A 316 -14.83 -14.93 -6.74
C THR A 316 -15.52 -13.62 -6.40
N GLY A 317 -16.19 -13.57 -5.26
CA GLY A 317 -16.87 -12.39 -4.74
C GLY A 317 -16.47 -12.05 -3.31
N ARG A 318 -16.97 -10.93 -2.81
CA ARG A 318 -16.78 -10.48 -1.43
C ARG A 318 -18.06 -10.67 -0.63
N VAL A 319 -17.89 -10.91 0.66
CA VAL A 319 -18.97 -10.80 1.66
C VAL A 319 -18.77 -9.50 2.45
N LEU A 320 -19.87 -8.89 2.89
CA LEU A 320 -19.81 -7.61 3.62
C LEU A 320 -19.17 -7.75 5.00
N GLU A 321 -19.39 -8.89 5.63
CA GLU A 321 -18.98 -9.17 7.00
C GLU A 321 -17.47 -9.37 7.14
N HIS A 322 -16.77 -9.77 6.06
CA HIS A 322 -15.36 -10.05 6.12
C HIS A 322 -14.52 -9.21 5.18
N TRP A 323 -13.46 -8.66 5.74
CA TRP A 323 -12.47 -7.85 5.04
C TRP A 323 -11.31 -8.70 4.55
N HIS A 324 -11.15 -8.80 3.21
CA HIS A 324 -10.08 -9.58 2.56
C HIS A 324 -9.99 -11.02 3.08
N THR A 325 -8.85 -11.42 3.67
CA THR A 325 -8.63 -12.75 4.25
C THR A 325 -9.34 -12.98 5.57
N GLY A 326 -10.06 -11.97 6.09
CA GLY A 326 -10.80 -12.06 7.35
C GLY A 326 -9.92 -12.02 8.61
N THR A 327 -8.64 -11.74 8.48
CA THR A 327 -7.70 -11.76 9.62
C THR A 327 -8.16 -10.91 10.79
N MET A 328 -8.71 -9.71 10.52
CA MET A 328 -9.26 -8.82 11.55
C MET A 328 -10.73 -9.13 11.85
N THR A 329 -11.57 -9.21 10.83
CA THR A 329 -13.02 -9.29 10.98
C THR A 329 -13.49 -10.63 11.54
N ARG A 330 -12.79 -11.74 11.31
CA ARG A 330 -13.09 -13.02 11.96
C ARG A 330 -12.78 -13.05 13.45
N ARG A 331 -12.07 -12.06 13.98
CA ARG A 331 -11.81 -11.86 15.41
C ARG A 331 -12.89 -11.03 16.10
N VAL A 332 -13.84 -10.50 15.33
CA VAL A 332 -15.04 -9.82 15.84
C VAL A 332 -16.15 -10.88 15.90
N PRO A 333 -16.61 -11.29 17.10
CA PRO A 333 -17.53 -12.44 17.26
C PRO A 333 -18.81 -12.30 16.46
N GLU A 334 -19.38 -11.10 16.39
CA GLU A 334 -20.63 -10.81 15.67
C GLU A 334 -20.48 -11.01 14.16
N LEU A 335 -19.40 -10.50 13.59
CA LEU A 335 -19.10 -10.68 12.17
C LEU A 335 -18.78 -12.14 11.83
N HIS A 336 -18.01 -12.80 12.68
CA HIS A 336 -17.69 -14.20 12.48
C HIS A 336 -18.94 -15.09 12.60
N LYS A 337 -19.83 -14.80 13.53
CA LYS A 337 -21.11 -15.54 13.68
C LYS A 337 -22.03 -15.34 12.48
N ALA A 338 -22.03 -14.15 11.86
CA ALA A 338 -22.85 -13.86 10.69
C ALA A 338 -22.41 -14.68 9.45
N VAL A 339 -21.09 -14.81 9.21
CA VAL A 339 -20.55 -15.61 8.10
C VAL A 339 -19.34 -16.41 8.60
N PRO A 340 -19.58 -17.56 9.24
CA PRO A 340 -18.52 -18.34 9.89
C PRO A 340 -17.65 -19.15 8.92
N GLU A 341 -18.17 -19.46 7.73
CA GLU A 341 -17.53 -20.36 6.77
C GLU A 341 -17.61 -19.81 5.33
N ALA A 342 -16.84 -20.42 4.42
CA ALA A 342 -16.91 -20.12 3.00
C ALA A 342 -18.27 -20.49 2.42
N GLN A 343 -18.80 -19.64 1.55
CA GLN A 343 -20.06 -19.84 0.85
C GLN A 343 -19.80 -19.89 -0.64
N VAL A 344 -20.54 -20.73 -1.36
CA VAL A 344 -20.63 -20.73 -2.81
C VAL A 344 -22.06 -20.43 -3.22
N PHE A 345 -22.22 -19.46 -4.10
CA PHE A 345 -23.52 -19.06 -4.62
C PHE A 345 -23.76 -19.72 -5.99
N MET A 346 -24.90 -20.34 -6.14
CA MET A 346 -25.28 -21.00 -7.39
C MET A 346 -26.74 -20.66 -7.73
N HIS A 347 -27.03 -20.49 -9.02
CA HIS A 347 -28.40 -20.30 -9.46
C HIS A 347 -29.28 -21.50 -9.04
N PRO A 348 -30.51 -21.27 -8.54
CA PRO A 348 -31.38 -22.34 -8.05
C PRO A 348 -31.60 -23.49 -9.08
N ASP A 349 -31.77 -23.17 -10.36
CA ASP A 349 -31.97 -24.18 -11.40
C ASP A 349 -30.71 -25.02 -11.62
N ASP A 350 -29.52 -24.42 -11.53
CA ASP A 350 -28.26 -25.16 -11.68
C ASP A 350 -28.01 -26.07 -10.48
N ALA A 351 -28.36 -25.61 -9.28
CA ALA A 351 -28.32 -26.42 -8.08
C ALA A 351 -29.28 -27.61 -8.21
N LYS A 352 -30.52 -27.36 -8.63
CA LYS A 352 -31.54 -28.41 -8.83
C LYS A 352 -31.10 -29.45 -9.84
N LYS A 353 -30.55 -29.04 -10.99
CA LYS A 353 -30.01 -29.96 -12.03
C LYS A 353 -28.93 -30.89 -11.48
N ARG A 354 -28.22 -30.46 -10.45
CA ARG A 354 -27.13 -31.22 -9.81
C ARG A 354 -27.59 -31.95 -8.53
N GLY A 355 -28.87 -31.93 -8.21
CA GLY A 355 -29.40 -32.53 -6.97
C GLY A 355 -28.95 -31.85 -5.69
N LEU A 356 -28.56 -30.59 -5.79
CA LEU A 356 -28.07 -29.81 -4.68
C LEU A 356 -29.16 -28.90 -4.08
N GLN A 357 -29.11 -28.66 -2.79
CA GLN A 357 -30.05 -27.82 -2.06
C GLN A 357 -29.29 -26.77 -1.23
N ARG A 358 -29.93 -25.64 -1.01
CA ARG A 358 -29.42 -24.55 -0.14
C ARG A 358 -29.05 -25.14 1.23
N GLY A 359 -27.90 -24.70 1.76
CA GLY A 359 -27.40 -25.10 3.07
C GLY A 359 -26.56 -26.38 3.05
N MET A 360 -26.52 -27.15 1.95
CA MET A 360 -25.61 -28.28 1.84
C MET A 360 -24.15 -27.83 1.87
N VAL A 361 -23.28 -28.64 2.47
CA VAL A 361 -21.85 -28.52 2.30
C VAL A 361 -21.46 -29.21 1.00
N VAL A 362 -20.88 -28.48 0.10
CA VAL A 362 -20.48 -28.96 -1.23
C VAL A 362 -18.97 -28.90 -1.41
N LYS A 363 -18.44 -29.79 -2.23
CA LYS A 363 -17.04 -29.76 -2.66
C LYS A 363 -16.96 -29.00 -3.98
N VAL A 364 -16.14 -27.97 -4.01
CA VAL A 364 -15.79 -27.18 -5.21
C VAL A 364 -14.45 -27.68 -5.71
N LEU A 365 -14.40 -28.14 -6.94
CA LEU A 365 -13.23 -28.76 -7.55
C LEU A 365 -12.71 -27.93 -8.72
N SER A 366 -11.42 -27.89 -8.89
CA SER A 366 -10.73 -27.38 -10.08
C SER A 366 -9.55 -28.29 -10.40
N ARG A 367 -8.93 -28.12 -11.58
CA ARG A 367 -7.68 -28.84 -11.92
C ARG A 367 -6.53 -28.62 -10.97
N ARG A 368 -6.59 -27.57 -10.16
CA ARG A 368 -5.48 -27.12 -9.26
C ARG A 368 -5.74 -27.38 -7.79
N GLY A 369 -6.95 -27.76 -7.42
CA GLY A 369 -7.27 -28.02 -6.03
C GLY A 369 -8.76 -28.14 -5.76
N GLU A 370 -9.07 -28.32 -4.50
CA GLU A 370 -10.43 -28.48 -3.99
C GLU A 370 -10.66 -27.69 -2.71
N MET A 371 -11.90 -27.33 -2.46
CA MET A 371 -12.35 -26.76 -1.19
C MET A 371 -13.76 -27.20 -0.87
N THR A 372 -14.13 -27.11 0.40
CA THR A 372 -15.51 -27.26 0.84
C THR A 372 -16.13 -25.91 1.14
N ALA A 373 -17.39 -25.73 0.80
CA ALA A 373 -18.14 -24.51 1.06
C ALA A 373 -19.61 -24.80 1.27
N ARG A 374 -20.31 -23.94 1.98
CA ARG A 374 -21.77 -24.03 2.13
C ARG A 374 -22.45 -23.44 0.91
N LEU A 375 -23.40 -24.19 0.34
CA LEU A 375 -24.16 -23.77 -0.83
C LEU A 375 -25.25 -22.76 -0.44
N GLU A 376 -25.25 -21.64 -1.10
CA GLU A 376 -26.33 -20.66 -1.15
C GLU A 376 -26.94 -20.62 -2.53
N THR A 377 -28.29 -20.58 -2.61
CA THR A 377 -29.02 -20.48 -3.88
C THR A 377 -29.77 -19.15 -3.90
N LYS A 378 -29.36 -18.26 -4.81
CA LYS A 378 -29.98 -16.96 -5.01
C LYS A 378 -30.15 -16.69 -6.49
#